data_77370601b4239f817d6ad26036aff8b0
#
_entry.id   77370601b4239f817d6ad26036aff8b0
#
_cell.length_a   1.000
_cell.length_b   1.000
_cell.length_c   1.000
_cell.angle_alpha   90.00
_cell.angle_beta   90.00
_cell.angle_gamma   90.00
#
_symmetry.space_group_name_H-M   'P 1'
#
loop_
_entity.id
_entity.type
_entity.pdbx_description
1 polymer ?
#
loop_
_entity_poly.entity_id
_entity_poly.type
_entity_poly.pdbx_seq_one_letter_code
_entity_poly.pdbx_strand_id
1 'polypeptide(L)'
;MQNVFSRLGLTDDNAGVFDGEWRGSGATIDKISPIDGKKLASVRTASADDYDKAIARAHEAFLKWRVTPGPVRGDTVRRLGNALREAKHELGQLVTLESGKILAEGEGEVQEMIDICDFAVGQSRMLYGLTINPNDRTTV
;
A
#
# COMPACT_ATOMS: atom_id res chain seq x y z
N MET A 1 21.25 -2.95 -6.59
CA MET A 1 20.38 -1.77 -6.50
C MET A 1 19.66 -1.48 -7.81
N GLN A 2 20.32 -1.18 -8.90
CA GLN A 2 19.66 -0.85 -10.18
C GLN A 2 18.63 -1.88 -10.66
N ASN A 3 18.84 -3.16 -10.41
CA ASN A 3 17.90 -4.22 -10.82
C ASN A 3 16.56 -4.15 -10.05
N VAL A 4 16.59 -3.91 -8.72
CA VAL A 4 15.37 -3.81 -7.88
C VAL A 4 14.52 -2.62 -8.29
N PHE A 5 15.12 -1.44 -8.41
CA PHE A 5 14.42 -0.22 -8.79
C PHE A 5 13.78 -0.35 -10.18
N SER A 6 14.54 -0.84 -11.17
CA SER A 6 14.02 -1.05 -12.51
C SER A 6 12.83 -2.04 -12.55
N ARG A 7 12.87 -3.12 -11.76
CA ARG A 7 11.79 -4.11 -11.70
C ARG A 7 10.54 -3.57 -11.02
N LEU A 8 10.69 -2.64 -10.07
CA LEU A 8 9.58 -1.96 -9.40
C LEU A 8 9.12 -0.68 -10.12
N GLY A 9 9.73 -0.34 -11.27
CA GLY A 9 9.42 0.89 -12.00
C GLY A 9 9.88 2.16 -11.29
N LEU A 10 10.84 2.05 -10.36
CA LEU A 10 11.42 3.17 -9.63
C LEU A 10 12.61 3.76 -10.38
N THR A 11 12.84 5.06 -10.19
CA THR A 11 13.93 5.84 -10.77
C THR A 11 14.70 6.58 -9.67
N ASP A 12 15.72 7.33 -10.06
CA ASP A 12 16.46 8.18 -9.12
C ASP A 12 15.62 9.34 -8.57
N ASP A 13 14.57 9.75 -9.30
CA ASP A 13 13.61 10.79 -8.89
C ASP A 13 12.18 10.29 -9.10
N ASN A 14 11.43 10.15 -8.03
CA ASN A 14 10.10 9.55 -8.03
C ASN A 14 9.04 10.58 -7.60
N ALA A 15 7.89 10.54 -8.24
CA ALA A 15 6.74 11.31 -7.82
C ALA A 15 6.12 10.72 -6.55
N GLY A 16 5.81 11.55 -5.56
CA GLY A 16 5.30 11.12 -4.25
C GLY A 16 3.79 11.20 -4.08
N VAL A 17 3.04 11.57 -5.12
CA VAL A 17 1.58 11.68 -5.11
C VAL A 17 0.98 10.87 -6.24
N PHE A 18 -0.05 10.11 -5.93
CA PHE A 18 -0.86 9.42 -6.94
C PHE A 18 -2.34 9.77 -6.75
N ASP A 19 -2.95 10.32 -7.79
CA ASP A 19 -4.38 10.67 -7.83
C ASP A 19 -5.09 10.12 -9.10
N GLY A 20 -4.56 9.05 -9.67
CA GLY A 20 -4.86 8.50 -10.99
C GLY A 20 -3.66 8.67 -11.93
N GLU A 21 -2.77 9.60 -11.64
CA GLU A 21 -1.49 9.82 -12.29
C GLU A 21 -0.43 10.13 -11.24
N TRP A 22 0.83 9.75 -11.52
CA TRP A 22 1.94 10.08 -10.64
C TRP A 22 2.35 11.55 -10.82
N ARG A 23 2.44 12.27 -9.71
CA ARG A 23 2.85 13.68 -9.66
C ARG A 23 3.52 14.04 -8.33
N GLY A 24 3.95 15.26 -8.18
CA GLY A 24 4.55 15.83 -6.98
C GLY A 24 5.25 17.12 -7.35
N SER A 25 4.80 18.25 -6.79
CA SER A 25 5.33 19.58 -7.04
C SER A 25 5.86 20.27 -5.77
N GLY A 26 5.89 19.53 -4.65
CA GLY A 26 6.48 19.99 -3.39
C GLY A 26 7.98 19.80 -3.31
N ALA A 27 8.52 19.89 -2.10
CA ALA A 27 9.95 19.71 -1.85
C ALA A 27 10.40 18.28 -2.15
N THR A 28 11.65 18.14 -2.58
CA THR A 28 12.29 16.84 -2.79
C THR A 28 12.88 16.34 -1.47
N ILE A 29 12.62 15.07 -1.14
CA ILE A 29 13.21 14.37 -0.01
C ILE A 29 14.14 13.28 -0.54
N ASP A 30 15.39 13.29 -0.10
CA ASP A 30 16.36 12.26 -0.43
C ASP A 30 16.20 11.07 0.53
N LYS A 31 16.07 9.87 -0.03
CA LYS A 31 16.16 8.64 0.73
C LYS A 31 17.61 8.18 0.86
N ILE A 32 18.07 8.10 2.09
CA ILE A 32 19.43 7.65 2.43
C ILE A 32 19.36 6.25 2.99
N SER A 33 20.20 5.36 2.48
CA SER A 33 20.35 4.00 3.02
C SER A 33 20.96 4.01 4.42
N PRO A 34 20.35 3.37 5.41
CA PRO A 34 20.97 3.22 6.73
C PRO A 34 22.13 2.23 6.74
N ILE A 35 22.32 1.46 5.66
CA ILE A 35 23.35 0.41 5.57
C ILE A 35 24.72 1.03 5.29
N ASP A 36 24.80 2.00 4.37
CA ASP A 36 26.05 2.56 3.89
C ASP A 36 26.07 4.10 3.79
N GLY A 37 24.98 4.75 4.19
CA GLY A 37 24.83 6.21 4.18
C GLY A 37 24.71 6.82 2.77
N LYS A 38 24.57 6.00 1.72
CA LYS A 38 24.43 6.51 0.36
C LYS A 38 22.99 6.85 0.02
N LYS A 39 22.82 7.81 -0.85
CA LYS A 39 21.53 8.14 -1.43
C LYS A 39 21.03 6.98 -2.29
N LEU A 40 19.79 6.54 -2.03
CA LEU A 40 19.10 5.52 -2.84
C LEU A 40 18.33 6.14 -3.98
N ALA A 41 17.50 7.13 -3.69
CA ALA A 41 16.66 7.85 -4.63
C ALA A 41 16.12 9.13 -3.99
N SER A 42 15.33 9.88 -4.74
CA SER A 42 14.58 11.04 -4.25
C SER A 42 13.08 10.86 -4.47
N VAL A 43 12.27 11.52 -3.64
CA VAL A 43 10.82 11.59 -3.79
C VAL A 43 10.40 13.05 -3.76
N ARG A 44 9.63 13.48 -4.76
CA ARG A 44 8.99 14.79 -4.79
C ARG A 44 7.68 14.73 -4.02
N THR A 45 7.59 15.49 -2.93
CA THR A 45 6.40 15.50 -2.06
C THR A 45 5.23 16.25 -2.70
N ALA A 46 4.06 16.20 -2.05
CA ALA A 46 2.91 17.01 -2.41
C ALA A 46 3.16 18.49 -2.09
N SER A 47 2.73 19.37 -2.99
CA SER A 47 2.37 20.76 -2.61
C SER A 47 0.96 20.78 -1.99
N ALA A 48 0.55 21.92 -1.44
CA ALA A 48 -0.83 22.09 -0.97
C ALA A 48 -1.86 21.87 -2.11
N ASP A 49 -1.56 22.36 -3.30
CA ASP A 49 -2.42 22.19 -4.49
C ASP A 49 -2.50 20.72 -4.94
N ASP A 50 -1.39 19.98 -4.92
CA ASP A 50 -1.40 18.53 -5.20
C ASP A 50 -2.25 17.78 -4.19
N TYR A 51 -2.15 18.15 -2.89
CA TYR A 51 -2.95 17.55 -1.83
C TYR A 51 -4.45 17.79 -2.06
N ASP A 52 -4.85 19.03 -2.28
CA ASP A 52 -6.26 19.39 -2.48
C ASP A 52 -6.86 18.67 -3.69
N LYS A 53 -6.10 18.57 -4.80
CA LYS A 53 -6.50 17.81 -5.98
C LYS A 53 -6.64 16.32 -5.71
N ALA A 54 -5.69 15.73 -4.98
CA ALA A 54 -5.74 14.31 -4.64
C ALA A 54 -6.94 13.99 -3.76
N ILE A 55 -7.25 14.84 -2.77
CA ILE A 55 -8.43 14.68 -1.90
C ILE A 55 -9.73 14.83 -2.69
N ALA A 56 -9.83 15.81 -3.59
CA ALA A 56 -11.02 15.99 -4.44
C ALA A 56 -11.27 14.74 -5.32
N ARG A 57 -10.23 14.21 -5.99
CA ARG A 57 -10.33 12.99 -6.80
C ARG A 57 -10.65 11.75 -5.96
N ALA A 58 -10.07 11.63 -4.77
CA ALA A 58 -10.39 10.55 -3.84
C ALA A 58 -11.87 10.58 -3.42
N HIS A 59 -12.44 11.78 -3.19
CA HIS A 59 -13.85 11.94 -2.89
C HIS A 59 -14.75 11.52 -4.07
N GLU A 60 -14.42 11.91 -5.28
CA GLU A 60 -15.15 11.48 -6.49
C GLU A 60 -15.12 9.95 -6.66
N ALA A 61 -13.95 9.34 -6.44
CA ALA A 61 -13.81 7.89 -6.47
C ALA A 61 -14.63 7.21 -5.35
N PHE A 62 -14.64 7.78 -4.14
CA PHE A 62 -15.44 7.29 -3.02
C PHE A 62 -16.93 7.27 -3.32
N LEU A 63 -17.49 8.28 -3.98
CA LEU A 63 -18.92 8.31 -4.33
C LEU A 63 -19.35 7.12 -5.20
N LYS A 64 -18.46 6.61 -6.04
CA LYS A 64 -18.67 5.38 -6.83
C LYS A 64 -18.38 4.13 -6.02
N TRP A 65 -17.28 4.15 -5.26
CA TRP A 65 -16.82 3.00 -4.50
C TRP A 65 -17.80 2.58 -3.37
N ARG A 66 -18.38 3.55 -2.68
CA ARG A 66 -19.30 3.30 -1.54
C ARG A 66 -20.54 2.49 -1.91
N VAL A 67 -20.99 2.55 -3.16
CA VAL A 67 -22.17 1.81 -3.67
C VAL A 67 -21.77 0.50 -4.35
N THR A 68 -20.47 0.21 -4.47
CA THR A 68 -19.97 -1.05 -5.05
C THR A 68 -20.19 -2.19 -4.06
N PRO A 69 -20.78 -3.34 -4.46
CA PRO A 69 -20.99 -4.47 -3.58
C PRO A 69 -19.71 -4.96 -2.91
N GLY A 70 -19.80 -5.37 -1.63
CA GLY A 70 -18.66 -5.83 -0.83
C GLY A 70 -17.79 -6.88 -1.55
N PRO A 71 -18.35 -7.97 -2.12
CA PRO A 71 -17.55 -8.98 -2.84
C PRO A 71 -16.79 -8.44 -4.04
N VAL A 72 -17.33 -7.43 -4.75
CA VAL A 72 -16.65 -6.79 -5.91
C VAL A 72 -15.48 -5.93 -5.41
N ARG A 73 -15.65 -5.22 -4.29
CA ARG A 73 -14.55 -4.51 -3.63
C ARG A 73 -13.46 -5.46 -3.16
N GLY A 74 -13.86 -6.60 -2.59
CA GLY A 74 -12.95 -7.68 -2.21
C GLY A 74 -12.15 -8.23 -3.38
N ASP A 75 -12.74 -8.35 -4.58
CA ASP A 75 -12.02 -8.79 -5.77
C ASP A 75 -10.91 -7.82 -6.19
N THR A 76 -11.11 -6.53 -5.99
CA THR A 76 -10.04 -5.53 -6.21
C THR A 76 -8.87 -5.73 -5.24
N VAL A 77 -9.18 -5.99 -3.96
CA VAL A 77 -8.14 -6.29 -2.94
C VAL A 77 -7.44 -7.61 -3.25
N ARG A 78 -8.16 -8.63 -3.74
CA ARG A 78 -7.54 -9.90 -4.19
C ARG A 78 -6.52 -9.68 -5.30
N ARG A 79 -6.83 -8.81 -6.28
CA ARG A 79 -5.88 -8.46 -7.35
C ARG A 79 -4.66 -7.73 -6.82
N LEU A 80 -4.83 -6.85 -5.83
CA LEU A 80 -3.71 -6.22 -5.13
C LEU A 80 -2.83 -7.26 -4.42
N GLY A 81 -3.43 -8.20 -3.66
CA GLY A 81 -2.69 -9.27 -2.99
C GLY A 81 -1.90 -10.15 -3.97
N ASN A 82 -2.44 -10.43 -5.16
CA ASN A 82 -1.73 -11.18 -6.19
C ASN A 82 -0.53 -10.39 -6.75
N ALA A 83 -0.69 -9.10 -7.03
CA ALA A 83 0.42 -8.25 -7.47
C ALA A 83 1.53 -8.15 -6.41
N LEU A 84 1.17 -8.08 -5.12
CA LEU A 84 2.14 -8.14 -4.02
C LEU A 84 2.90 -9.48 -3.97
N ARG A 85 2.22 -10.61 -4.21
CA ARG A 85 2.88 -11.93 -4.28
C ARG A 85 3.89 -12.02 -5.41
N GLU A 86 3.53 -11.50 -6.59
CA GLU A 86 4.40 -11.48 -7.77
C GLU A 86 5.64 -10.63 -7.55
N ALA A 87 5.53 -9.52 -6.83
CA ALA A 87 6.61 -8.58 -6.55
C ALA A 87 7.26 -8.78 -5.16
N LYS A 88 6.93 -9.85 -4.43
CA LYS A 88 7.32 -10.02 -3.01
C LYS A 88 8.82 -9.89 -2.79
N HIS A 89 9.61 -10.55 -3.61
CA HIS A 89 11.07 -10.54 -3.47
C HIS A 89 11.65 -9.14 -3.68
N GLU A 90 11.25 -8.44 -4.73
CA GLU A 90 11.73 -7.10 -5.06
C GLU A 90 11.29 -6.06 -4.02
N LEU A 91 10.04 -6.15 -3.54
CA LEU A 91 9.54 -5.29 -2.47
C LEU A 91 10.27 -5.56 -1.15
N GLY A 92 10.53 -6.83 -0.80
CA GLY A 92 11.33 -7.20 0.37
C GLY A 92 12.75 -6.66 0.29
N GLN A 93 13.38 -6.72 -0.88
CA GLN A 93 14.69 -6.09 -1.11
C GLN A 93 14.63 -4.56 -0.94
N LEU A 94 13.57 -3.90 -1.40
CA LEU A 94 13.38 -2.47 -1.21
C LEU A 94 13.26 -2.11 0.27
N VAL A 95 12.47 -2.87 1.04
CA VAL A 95 12.36 -2.70 2.51
C VAL A 95 13.73 -2.83 3.17
N THR A 96 14.52 -3.83 2.78
CA THR A 96 15.89 -4.02 3.28
C THR A 96 16.78 -2.82 2.99
N LEU A 97 16.75 -2.30 1.77
CA LEU A 97 17.56 -1.15 1.36
C LEU A 97 17.17 0.12 2.14
N GLU A 98 15.87 0.31 2.40
CA GLU A 98 15.35 1.50 3.05
C GLU A 98 15.45 1.50 4.58
N SER A 99 15.34 0.33 5.21
CA SER A 99 15.26 0.20 6.67
C SER A 99 16.50 -0.41 7.31
N GLY A 100 17.35 -1.09 6.53
CA GLY A 100 18.50 -1.85 7.03
C GLY A 100 18.14 -3.21 7.64
N LYS A 101 16.88 -3.65 7.54
CA LYS A 101 16.45 -5.00 7.95
C LYS A 101 17.11 -6.06 7.09
N ILE A 102 17.26 -7.30 7.60
CA ILE A 102 17.66 -8.44 6.78
C ILE A 102 16.56 -8.78 5.75
N LEU A 103 16.94 -9.43 4.65
CA LEU A 103 16.02 -9.73 3.56
C LEU A 103 14.80 -10.56 4.01
N ALA A 104 15.02 -11.54 4.89
CA ALA A 104 13.93 -12.37 5.41
C ALA A 104 12.87 -11.55 6.17
N GLU A 105 13.26 -10.50 6.90
CA GLU A 105 12.34 -9.58 7.55
C GLU A 105 11.65 -8.67 6.52
N GLY A 106 12.39 -8.16 5.53
CA GLY A 106 11.82 -7.37 4.44
C GLY A 106 10.75 -8.15 3.66
N GLU A 107 11.01 -9.42 3.34
CA GLU A 107 10.01 -10.30 2.72
C GLU A 107 8.84 -10.64 3.67
N GLY A 108 9.10 -10.70 4.98
CA GLY A 108 8.08 -10.87 6.01
C GLY A 108 7.08 -9.71 6.05
N GLU A 109 7.56 -8.47 5.98
CA GLU A 109 6.69 -7.28 5.89
C GLU A 109 5.76 -7.34 4.68
N VAL A 110 6.28 -7.79 3.52
CA VAL A 110 5.44 -7.96 2.32
C VAL A 110 4.46 -9.13 2.48
N GLN A 111 4.86 -10.19 3.19
CA GLN A 111 3.95 -11.30 3.49
C GLN A 111 2.77 -10.83 4.34
N GLU A 112 2.99 -9.99 5.33
CA GLU A 112 1.89 -9.40 6.13
C GLU A 112 0.91 -8.61 5.25
N MET A 113 1.41 -7.82 4.28
CA MET A 113 0.53 -7.13 3.32
C MET A 113 -0.35 -8.11 2.54
N ILE A 114 0.22 -9.25 2.12
CA ILE A 114 -0.49 -10.30 1.38
C ILE A 114 -1.56 -10.95 2.27
N ASP A 115 -1.20 -11.30 3.50
CA ASP A 115 -2.10 -11.96 4.45
C ASP A 115 -3.30 -11.07 4.82
N ILE A 116 -3.05 -9.76 4.98
CA ILE A 116 -4.12 -8.77 5.21
C ILE A 116 -5.02 -8.64 3.97
N CYS A 117 -4.49 -8.70 2.76
CA CYS A 117 -5.32 -8.73 1.56
C CYS A 117 -6.23 -9.97 1.55
N ASP A 118 -5.72 -11.15 1.85
CA ASP A 118 -6.50 -12.40 1.90
C ASP A 118 -7.59 -12.32 2.98
N PHE A 119 -7.24 -11.84 4.18
CA PHE A 119 -8.19 -11.60 5.25
C PHE A 119 -9.31 -10.64 4.84
N ALA A 120 -8.97 -9.50 4.24
CA ALA A 120 -9.93 -8.50 3.78
C ALA A 120 -10.86 -9.04 2.69
N VAL A 121 -10.36 -9.90 1.79
CA VAL A 121 -11.18 -10.59 0.78
C VAL A 121 -12.23 -11.48 1.45
N GLY A 122 -11.86 -12.23 2.48
CA GLY A 122 -12.79 -13.03 3.30
C GLY A 122 -13.85 -12.14 3.95
N GLN A 123 -13.42 -11.08 4.64
CA GLN A 123 -14.31 -10.14 5.31
C GLN A 123 -15.31 -9.45 4.36
N SER A 124 -14.93 -9.20 3.11
CA SER A 124 -15.82 -8.57 2.12
C SER A 124 -17.10 -9.36 1.84
N ARG A 125 -17.12 -10.65 2.19
CA ARG A 125 -18.26 -11.56 2.04
C ARG A 125 -19.04 -11.80 3.33
N MET A 126 -18.60 -11.20 4.44
CA MET A 126 -19.14 -11.38 5.80
C MET A 126 -19.75 -10.08 6.35
N LEU A 127 -20.18 -9.15 5.49
CA LEU A 127 -20.71 -7.84 5.87
C LEU A 127 -22.19 -7.89 6.29
N TYR A 128 -22.61 -9.00 6.90
CA TYR A 128 -23.97 -9.21 7.42
C TYR A 128 -24.07 -8.99 8.94
N GLY A 129 -22.97 -8.68 9.59
CA GLY A 129 -22.88 -8.46 11.05
C GLY A 129 -22.86 -9.76 11.85
N LEU A 130 -22.70 -9.61 13.16
CA LEU A 130 -22.76 -10.70 14.13
C LEU A 130 -24.07 -10.60 14.92
N THR A 131 -24.73 -11.75 15.18
CA THR A 131 -25.88 -11.86 16.04
C THR A 131 -25.49 -12.59 17.33
N ILE A 132 -25.69 -11.94 18.47
CA ILE A 132 -25.49 -12.58 19.79
C ILE A 132 -26.77 -13.27 20.19
N ASN A 133 -26.68 -14.56 20.58
CA ASN A 133 -27.79 -15.26 21.15
C ASN A 133 -28.24 -14.52 22.44
N PRO A 134 -29.52 -14.07 22.55
CA PRO A 134 -29.99 -13.32 23.72
C PRO A 134 -29.89 -14.10 25.03
N ASN A 135 -29.73 -15.43 24.99
CA ASN A 135 -29.53 -16.29 26.16
C ASN A 135 -28.05 -16.42 26.57
N ASP A 136 -27.12 -15.93 25.77
CA ASP A 136 -25.65 -15.90 26.06
C ASP A 136 -25.29 -14.61 26.81
N ARG A 137 -26.12 -14.20 27.79
CA ARG A 137 -25.75 -13.16 28.73
C ARG A 137 -24.72 -13.74 29.71
N THR A 138 -23.46 -13.80 29.30
CA THR A 138 -22.38 -13.81 30.29
C THR A 138 -22.44 -12.46 31.00
N THR A 139 -23.02 -12.49 32.21
CA THR A 139 -22.91 -11.41 33.19
C THR A 139 -21.45 -11.01 33.33
N VAL A 140 -21.12 -9.79 32.93
CA VAL A 140 -19.91 -9.08 33.35
C VAL A 140 -20.14 -8.56 34.76
#